data_0423f605548735ef4347069ce2cb8bc6
#
_entry.id   0423f605548735ef4347069ce2cb8bc6
#
_cell.length_a   1.000
_cell.length_b   1.000
_cell.length_c   1.000
_cell.angle_alpha   90.00
_cell.angle_beta   90.00
_cell.angle_gamma   90.00
#
_symmetry.space_group_name_H-M   'P 1'
#
loop_
_entity.id
_entity.type
_entity.pdbx_description
1 polymer ?
#
loop_
_entity_poly.entity_id
_entity_poly.type
_entity_poly.pdbx_seq_one_letter_code
_entity_poly.pdbx_strand_id
1 'polypeptide(L)'
;MMNRRAFLGAAGCGVAGVAALAGYAHLLEPFWLDVTRRRLPIRRLPQSLHGRTLLHVSDLHIGPLVDESYLDRVWRTGRELQPDLVAYTGDWVTWRGTAQLRQLETHLANAPRGRIATYATLGNHDYGERWRELQVAANVADRVTQSGIRMLRNESVDLDGMLVAGIDDLWSRHAQPRKALAAWRAGTPALVLNHNPDCLDDRAAWGGYDGYVLSGHTHGGQCRSPFLAPPILPVLNKRYTSGEIDVGDGRRVYISRGVGFNLQVRVNVRPEITLFTLHPA
;
A
#
# COMPACT_ATOMS: atom_id res chain seq x y z
N MET A 1 -26.62 20.76 -41.18
CA MET A 1 -25.17 21.03 -41.20
C MET A 1 -24.84 22.04 -40.11
N MET A 2 -23.84 21.73 -39.25
CA MET A 2 -23.37 22.64 -38.20
C MET A 2 -22.61 23.80 -38.81
N ASN A 3 -22.93 25.05 -38.46
CA ASN A 3 -22.25 26.20 -39.01
C ASN A 3 -20.84 26.35 -38.37
N ARG A 4 -19.93 27.10 -39.03
CA ARG A 4 -18.52 27.25 -38.61
C ARG A 4 -18.38 27.79 -37.17
N ARG A 5 -19.28 28.68 -36.74
CA ARG A 5 -19.26 29.22 -35.37
C ARG A 5 -19.64 28.14 -34.33
N ALA A 6 -20.66 27.35 -34.59
CA ALA A 6 -21.07 26.25 -33.72
C ALA A 6 -19.99 25.16 -33.66
N PHE A 7 -19.31 24.86 -34.77
CA PHE A 7 -18.19 23.91 -34.80
C PHE A 7 -17.00 24.44 -33.97
N LEU A 8 -16.59 25.70 -34.15
CA LEU A 8 -15.51 26.30 -33.38
C LEU A 8 -15.85 26.41 -31.88
N GLY A 9 -17.10 26.74 -31.55
CA GLY A 9 -17.56 26.72 -30.15
C GLY A 9 -17.51 25.32 -29.52
N ALA A 10 -18.00 24.30 -30.22
CA ALA A 10 -17.94 22.92 -29.73
C ALA A 10 -16.49 22.39 -29.58
N ALA A 11 -15.61 22.73 -30.56
CA ALA A 11 -14.20 22.38 -30.47
C ALA A 11 -13.51 23.10 -29.30
N GLY A 12 -13.82 24.36 -29.07
CA GLY A 12 -13.31 25.14 -27.93
C GLY A 12 -13.74 24.56 -26.58
N CYS A 13 -15.02 24.20 -26.44
CA CYS A 13 -15.52 23.52 -25.25
C CYS A 13 -14.86 22.15 -25.02
N GLY A 14 -14.61 21.40 -26.10
CA GLY A 14 -13.89 20.11 -26.02
C GLY A 14 -12.47 20.28 -25.51
N VAL A 15 -11.71 21.24 -26.05
CA VAL A 15 -10.34 21.53 -25.60
C VAL A 15 -10.32 21.99 -24.14
N ALA A 16 -11.23 22.89 -23.74
CA ALA A 16 -11.33 23.35 -22.36
C ALA A 16 -11.67 22.19 -21.39
N GLY A 17 -12.57 21.28 -21.79
CA GLY A 17 -12.91 20.10 -21.01
C GLY A 17 -11.73 19.15 -20.81
N VAL A 18 -10.94 18.89 -21.86
CA VAL A 18 -9.73 18.06 -21.78
C VAL A 18 -8.68 18.72 -20.88
N ALA A 19 -8.46 20.03 -21.03
CA ALA A 19 -7.52 20.77 -20.19
C ALA A 19 -7.93 20.77 -18.70
N ALA A 20 -9.22 20.93 -18.41
CA ALA A 20 -9.75 20.86 -17.05
C ALA A 20 -9.57 19.46 -16.43
N LEU A 21 -9.85 18.40 -17.22
CA LEU A 21 -9.63 17.02 -16.77
C LEU A 21 -8.15 16.74 -16.51
N ALA A 22 -7.26 17.17 -17.41
CA ALA A 22 -5.82 17.03 -17.24
C ALA A 22 -5.32 17.77 -15.98
N GLY A 23 -5.80 19.00 -15.76
CA GLY A 23 -5.51 19.77 -14.55
C GLY A 23 -6.00 19.06 -13.29
N TYR A 24 -7.21 18.55 -13.27
CA TYR A 24 -7.76 17.76 -12.16
C TYR A 24 -6.92 16.51 -11.89
N ALA A 25 -6.62 15.73 -12.93
CA ALA A 25 -5.86 14.50 -12.86
C ALA A 25 -4.42 14.67 -12.34
N HIS A 26 -3.81 15.81 -12.62
CA HIS A 26 -2.41 16.08 -12.28
C HIS A 26 -2.24 16.91 -11.01
N LEU A 27 -3.12 17.89 -10.76
CA LEU A 27 -2.94 18.88 -9.69
C LEU A 27 -3.84 18.65 -8.48
N LEU A 28 -4.97 17.94 -8.62
CA LEU A 28 -5.94 17.79 -7.55
C LEU A 28 -6.03 16.35 -7.03
N GLU A 29 -6.42 15.41 -7.87
CA GLU A 29 -6.71 14.05 -7.41
C GLU A 29 -5.50 13.31 -6.80
N PRO A 30 -4.24 13.44 -7.31
CA PRO A 30 -3.08 12.81 -6.70
C PRO A 30 -2.82 13.22 -5.25
N PHE A 31 -3.34 14.37 -4.83
CA PHE A 31 -3.16 14.93 -3.48
C PHE A 31 -4.43 14.91 -2.64
N TRP A 32 -5.50 14.32 -3.15
CA TRP A 32 -6.78 14.24 -2.46
C TRP A 32 -6.91 12.92 -1.70
N LEU A 33 -6.26 12.89 -0.53
CA LEU A 33 -6.25 11.72 0.34
C LEU A 33 -7.66 11.29 0.76
N ASP A 34 -7.92 10.01 0.63
CA ASP A 34 -9.12 9.34 1.13
C ASP A 34 -8.80 8.51 2.38
N VAL A 35 -9.62 8.65 3.43
CA VAL A 35 -9.52 7.83 4.63
C VAL A 35 -10.63 6.81 4.59
N THR A 36 -10.31 5.59 4.14
CA THR A 36 -11.29 4.51 4.11
C THR A 36 -11.41 3.83 5.47
N ARG A 37 -12.63 3.39 5.83
CA ARG A 37 -12.89 2.62 7.06
C ARG A 37 -13.47 1.27 6.69
N ARG A 38 -12.88 0.19 7.21
CA ARG A 38 -13.24 -1.19 6.87
C ARG A 38 -13.23 -2.08 8.10
N ARG A 39 -13.94 -3.19 8.03
CA ARG A 39 -13.83 -4.28 8.99
C ARG A 39 -12.74 -5.23 8.49
N LEU A 40 -11.92 -5.76 9.42
CA LEU A 40 -10.91 -6.76 9.13
C LEU A 40 -11.26 -8.04 9.89
N PRO A 41 -11.94 -8.99 9.23
CA PRO A 41 -12.30 -10.23 9.88
C PRO A 41 -11.08 -11.16 9.97
N ILE A 42 -10.73 -11.55 11.20
CA ILE A 42 -9.62 -12.49 11.47
C ILE A 42 -10.20 -13.69 12.21
N ARG A 43 -9.98 -14.87 11.66
CA ARG A 43 -10.42 -16.12 12.27
C ARG A 43 -9.75 -16.31 13.63
N ARG A 44 -10.55 -16.66 14.64
CA ARG A 44 -10.07 -16.91 16.02
C ARG A 44 -9.26 -15.74 16.60
N LEU A 45 -9.58 -14.50 16.20
CA LEU A 45 -8.94 -13.32 16.73
C LEU A 45 -8.91 -13.35 18.27
N PRO A 46 -7.76 -13.13 18.92
CA PRO A 46 -7.68 -13.04 20.39
C PRO A 46 -8.59 -11.93 20.92
N GLN A 47 -9.21 -12.17 22.07
CA GLN A 47 -10.16 -11.21 22.66
C GLN A 47 -9.54 -9.84 22.97
N SER A 48 -8.25 -9.79 23.32
CA SER A 48 -7.49 -8.56 23.54
C SER A 48 -7.42 -7.63 22.32
N LEU A 49 -7.61 -8.22 21.13
CA LEU A 49 -7.56 -7.52 19.85
C LEU A 49 -8.94 -7.22 19.25
N HIS A 50 -10.06 -7.64 19.89
CA HIS A 50 -11.39 -7.32 19.40
C HIS A 50 -11.64 -5.82 19.43
N GLY A 51 -12.13 -5.27 18.32
CA GLY A 51 -12.42 -3.86 18.16
C GLY A 51 -11.17 -2.95 18.06
N ARG A 52 -9.96 -3.50 18.17
CA ARG A 52 -8.74 -2.72 17.95
C ARG A 52 -8.67 -2.20 16.53
N THR A 53 -8.04 -1.04 16.37
CA THR A 53 -7.90 -0.39 15.08
C THR A 53 -6.52 -0.64 14.48
N LEU A 54 -6.45 -0.86 13.17
CA LEU A 54 -5.21 -1.01 12.40
C LEU A 54 -5.24 -0.03 11.25
N LEU A 55 -4.29 0.90 11.22
CA LEU A 55 -4.06 1.79 10.09
C LEU A 55 -3.13 1.11 9.08
N HIS A 56 -3.61 0.95 7.86
CA HIS A 56 -2.82 0.45 6.73
C HIS A 56 -2.38 1.61 5.85
N VAL A 57 -1.08 1.71 5.62
CA VAL A 57 -0.42 2.70 4.77
C VAL A 57 0.50 1.97 3.80
N SER A 58 0.53 2.38 2.54
CA SER A 58 1.35 1.76 1.51
C SER A 58 1.80 2.76 0.47
N ASP A 59 2.88 2.45 -0.24
CA ASP A 59 3.32 3.15 -1.43
C ASP A 59 3.49 4.66 -1.20
N LEU A 60 4.34 5.01 -0.26
CA LEU A 60 4.63 6.40 0.09
C LEU A 60 5.41 7.13 -1.00
N HIS A 61 6.34 6.40 -1.64
CA HIS A 61 7.20 6.93 -2.69
C HIS A 61 7.91 8.24 -2.31
N ILE A 62 8.41 8.33 -1.07
CA ILE A 62 9.20 9.47 -0.61
C ILE A 62 10.32 9.71 -1.62
N GLY A 63 10.35 10.92 -2.21
CA GLY A 63 11.28 11.22 -3.28
C GLY A 63 10.88 12.48 -4.06
N PRO A 64 11.44 12.71 -5.24
CA PRO A 64 11.34 13.99 -5.93
C PRO A 64 9.95 14.29 -6.52
N LEU A 65 9.06 13.30 -6.61
CA LEU A 65 7.74 13.47 -7.25
C LEU A 65 6.64 13.75 -6.24
N VAL A 66 6.71 13.16 -5.05
CA VAL A 66 5.66 13.30 -4.03
C VAL A 66 6.00 14.48 -3.14
N ASP A 67 5.12 15.47 -3.12
CA ASP A 67 5.30 16.70 -2.35
C ASP A 67 5.37 16.44 -0.84
N GLU A 68 6.38 17.02 -0.19
CA GLU A 68 6.63 16.82 1.27
C GLU A 68 5.45 17.35 2.09
N SER A 69 4.85 18.48 1.71
CA SER A 69 3.69 19.05 2.43
C SER A 69 2.45 18.14 2.32
N TYR A 70 2.32 17.40 1.23
CA TYR A 70 1.28 16.38 1.09
C TYR A 70 1.55 15.20 2.04
N LEU A 71 2.76 14.69 2.09
CA LEU A 71 3.12 13.62 3.03
C LEU A 71 2.93 14.05 4.49
N ASP A 72 3.24 15.29 4.83
CA ASP A 72 2.98 15.84 6.17
C ASP A 72 1.49 15.86 6.52
N ARG A 73 0.62 16.16 5.55
CA ARG A 73 -0.84 16.05 5.73
C ARG A 73 -1.27 14.60 5.95
N VAL A 74 -0.72 13.66 5.17
CA VAL A 74 -0.99 12.22 5.34
C VAL A 74 -0.59 11.75 6.74
N TRP A 75 0.61 12.13 7.21
CA TRP A 75 1.10 11.80 8.54
C TRP A 75 0.23 12.36 9.64
N ARG A 76 -0.17 13.63 9.52
CA ARG A 76 -1.07 14.27 10.47
C ARG A 76 -2.40 13.55 10.54
N THR A 77 -3.01 13.30 9.39
CA THR A 77 -4.29 12.55 9.31
C THR A 77 -4.15 11.17 9.92
N GLY A 78 -3.08 10.44 9.62
CA GLY A 78 -2.84 9.11 10.19
C GLY A 78 -2.68 9.13 11.72
N ARG A 79 -2.00 10.15 12.29
CA ARG A 79 -1.86 10.30 13.75
C ARG A 79 -3.18 10.71 14.42
N GLU A 80 -3.99 11.56 13.80
CA GLU A 80 -5.31 11.98 14.30
C GLU A 80 -6.28 10.82 14.43
N LEU A 81 -6.10 9.74 13.64
CA LEU A 81 -6.90 8.51 13.75
C LEU A 81 -6.56 7.69 15.00
N GLN A 82 -5.46 7.97 15.70
CA GLN A 82 -5.01 7.30 16.92
C GLN A 82 -5.11 5.75 16.84
N PRO A 83 -4.50 5.12 15.83
CA PRO A 83 -4.62 3.68 15.64
C PRO A 83 -3.98 2.87 16.77
N ASP A 84 -4.53 1.69 17.08
CA ASP A 84 -3.89 0.73 17.98
C ASP A 84 -2.69 0.06 17.32
N LEU A 85 -2.81 -0.25 16.03
CA LEU A 85 -1.79 -0.89 15.21
C LEU A 85 -1.57 -0.06 13.94
N VAL A 86 -0.34 -0.09 13.41
CA VAL A 86 -0.04 0.44 12.08
C VAL A 86 0.69 -0.61 11.26
N ALA A 87 0.29 -0.77 10.01
CA ALA A 87 0.94 -1.64 9.03
C ALA A 87 1.36 -0.84 7.79
N TYR A 88 2.65 -0.89 7.48
CA TYR A 88 3.22 -0.32 6.26
C TYR A 88 3.57 -1.45 5.29
N THR A 89 3.04 -1.41 4.07
CA THR A 89 3.25 -2.49 3.09
C THR A 89 4.16 -2.09 1.93
N GLY A 90 5.28 -1.45 2.23
CA GLY A 90 6.37 -1.22 1.28
C GLY A 90 6.24 0.01 0.40
N ASP A 91 7.22 0.16 -0.48
CA ASP A 91 7.46 1.32 -1.33
C ASP A 91 7.54 2.63 -0.53
N TRP A 92 8.47 2.61 0.44
CA TRP A 92 8.78 3.75 1.27
C TRP A 92 9.37 4.90 0.46
N VAL A 93 10.28 4.58 -0.46
CA VAL A 93 11.00 5.56 -1.27
C VAL A 93 10.86 5.29 -2.76
N THR A 94 10.96 6.34 -3.58
CA THR A 94 11.32 6.23 -5.00
C THR A 94 12.79 6.54 -5.14
N TRP A 95 13.61 5.49 -5.21
CA TRP A 95 15.05 5.63 -5.17
C TRP A 95 15.60 6.41 -6.38
N ARG A 96 16.39 7.44 -6.11
CA ARG A 96 17.19 8.20 -7.07
C ARG A 96 18.60 8.48 -6.55
N GLY A 97 18.90 8.03 -5.32
CA GLY A 97 20.18 8.22 -4.67
C GLY A 97 20.04 8.39 -3.15
N THR A 98 21.14 8.67 -2.47
CA THR A 98 21.19 8.71 -0.99
C THR A 98 20.37 9.86 -0.37
N ALA A 99 19.99 10.87 -1.15
CA ALA A 99 19.13 11.96 -0.65
C ALA A 99 17.79 11.44 -0.14
N GLN A 100 17.22 10.39 -0.77
CA GLN A 100 15.96 9.81 -0.33
C GLN A 100 16.04 9.16 1.06
N LEU A 101 17.23 8.69 1.48
CA LEU A 101 17.39 8.17 2.84
C LEU A 101 17.24 9.27 3.91
N ARG A 102 17.75 10.47 3.65
CA ARG A 102 17.56 11.61 4.55
C ARG A 102 16.12 12.10 4.56
N GLN A 103 15.47 12.14 3.39
CA GLN A 103 14.04 12.44 3.30
C GLN A 103 13.21 11.41 4.08
N LEU A 104 13.52 10.12 3.92
CA LEU A 104 12.88 9.04 4.69
C LEU A 104 13.03 9.26 6.20
N GLU A 105 14.22 9.56 6.70
CA GLU A 105 14.48 9.83 8.12
C GLU A 105 13.61 10.99 8.62
N THR A 106 13.54 12.09 7.86
CA THR A 106 12.71 13.27 8.21
C THR A 106 11.23 12.88 8.30
N HIS A 107 10.73 12.11 7.36
CA HIS A 107 9.33 11.67 7.37
C HIS A 107 9.05 10.64 8.46
N LEU A 108 9.98 9.72 8.74
CA LEU A 108 9.84 8.71 9.79
C LEU A 108 9.66 9.33 11.19
N ALA A 109 10.23 10.50 11.44
CA ALA A 109 10.05 11.21 12.72
C ALA A 109 8.58 11.56 12.99
N ASN A 110 7.78 11.77 11.95
CA ASN A 110 6.38 12.15 12.02
C ASN A 110 5.40 11.03 11.59
N ALA A 111 5.91 9.88 11.16
CA ALA A 111 5.08 8.78 10.68
C ALA A 111 4.14 8.24 11.79
N PRO A 112 2.88 7.95 11.49
CA PRO A 112 1.95 7.34 12.44
C PRO A 112 2.51 6.07 13.09
N ARG A 113 2.28 5.95 14.40
CA ARG A 113 2.62 4.76 15.18
C ARG A 113 1.36 4.20 15.82
N GLY A 114 1.29 2.89 15.89
CA GLY A 114 0.27 2.21 16.69
C GLY A 114 0.55 2.33 18.17
N ARG A 115 -0.49 2.51 18.96
CA ARG A 115 -0.38 2.52 20.43
C ARG A 115 0.13 1.20 20.99
N ILE A 116 -0.08 0.10 20.28
CA ILE A 116 0.33 -1.27 20.65
C ILE A 116 1.57 -1.67 19.84
N ALA A 117 1.50 -1.59 18.51
CA ALA A 117 2.60 -2.01 17.63
C ALA A 117 2.54 -1.35 16.26
N THR A 118 3.70 -1.29 15.61
CA THR A 118 3.85 -0.81 14.23
C THR A 118 4.75 -1.76 13.46
N TYR A 119 4.24 -2.30 12.37
CA TYR A 119 4.91 -3.27 11.50
C TYR A 119 5.09 -2.74 10.09
N ALA A 120 6.12 -3.21 9.43
CA ALA A 120 6.43 -2.82 8.06
C ALA A 120 7.01 -3.96 7.23
N THR A 121 6.83 -3.88 5.91
CA THR A 121 7.57 -4.64 4.91
C THR A 121 8.25 -3.69 3.94
N LEU A 122 9.11 -4.24 3.06
CA LEU A 122 9.66 -3.52 1.91
C LEU A 122 8.80 -3.76 0.66
N GLY A 123 8.84 -2.80 -0.28
CA GLY A 123 8.36 -2.94 -1.64
C GLY A 123 9.51 -2.95 -2.65
N ASN A 124 9.18 -3.06 -3.93
CA ASN A 124 10.21 -3.18 -4.97
C ASN A 124 11.04 -1.90 -5.12
N HIS A 125 10.45 -0.70 -4.95
CA HIS A 125 11.18 0.56 -5.06
C HIS A 125 12.20 0.77 -3.93
N ASP A 126 12.04 0.09 -2.80
CA ASP A 126 12.99 0.10 -1.69
C ASP A 126 14.29 -0.66 -2.01
N TYR A 127 14.31 -1.41 -3.12
CA TYR A 127 15.49 -2.13 -3.64
C TYR A 127 16.24 -1.35 -4.75
N GLY A 128 16.09 -0.04 -4.81
CA GLY A 128 16.82 0.79 -5.77
C GLY A 128 16.16 0.86 -7.16
N GLU A 129 16.86 1.46 -8.14
CA GLU A 129 16.29 1.74 -9.45
C GLU A 129 15.87 0.50 -10.25
N ARG A 130 16.59 -0.59 -10.09
CA ARG A 130 16.34 -1.87 -10.80
C ARG A 130 15.73 -2.93 -9.89
N TRP A 131 15.31 -2.52 -8.69
CA TRP A 131 14.67 -3.38 -7.68
C TRP A 131 15.53 -4.58 -7.24
N ARG A 132 16.87 -4.43 -7.25
CA ARG A 132 17.82 -5.51 -6.94
C ARG A 132 19.02 -5.09 -6.08
N GLU A 133 19.02 -3.86 -5.60
CA GLU A 133 20.12 -3.31 -4.82
C GLU A 133 19.93 -3.62 -3.34
N LEU A 134 20.51 -4.73 -2.88
CA LEU A 134 20.38 -5.20 -1.49
C LEU A 134 20.85 -4.16 -0.47
N GLN A 135 21.88 -3.38 -0.80
CA GLN A 135 22.39 -2.35 0.09
C GLN A 135 21.38 -1.20 0.27
N VAL A 136 20.65 -0.86 -0.80
CA VAL A 136 19.58 0.15 -0.70
C VAL A 136 18.47 -0.37 0.20
N ALA A 137 18.01 -1.60 -0.02
CA ALA A 137 16.98 -2.23 0.79
C ALA A 137 17.39 -2.35 2.27
N ALA A 138 18.65 -2.71 2.54
CA ALA A 138 19.19 -2.74 3.90
C ALA A 138 19.15 -1.35 4.52
N ASN A 139 19.63 -0.33 3.80
CA ASN A 139 19.64 1.05 4.29
C ASN A 139 18.22 1.59 4.58
N VAL A 140 17.23 1.27 3.75
CA VAL A 140 15.82 1.64 4.02
C VAL A 140 15.29 0.90 5.24
N ALA A 141 15.49 -0.42 5.32
CA ALA A 141 15.04 -1.25 6.43
C ALA A 141 15.65 -0.79 7.77
N ASP A 142 16.95 -0.46 7.78
CA ASP A 142 17.65 0.00 8.97
C ASP A 142 17.06 1.33 9.50
N ARG A 143 16.78 2.29 8.62
CA ARG A 143 16.18 3.57 9.02
C ARG A 143 14.76 3.41 9.56
N VAL A 144 13.97 2.58 8.90
CA VAL A 144 12.61 2.26 9.37
C VAL A 144 12.69 1.60 10.75
N THR A 145 13.60 0.63 10.93
CA THR A 145 13.79 -0.06 12.22
C THR A 145 14.29 0.89 13.31
N GLN A 146 15.29 1.71 13.01
CA GLN A 146 15.84 2.69 13.96
C GLN A 146 14.79 3.73 14.40
N SER A 147 13.80 4.00 13.57
CA SER A 147 12.67 4.86 13.93
C SER A 147 11.66 4.20 14.89
N GLY A 148 11.86 2.93 15.28
CA GLY A 148 10.97 2.19 16.18
C GLY A 148 9.84 1.43 15.48
N ILE A 149 9.87 1.29 14.16
CA ILE A 149 8.94 0.43 13.40
C ILE A 149 9.57 -0.97 13.27
N ARG A 150 8.81 -2.01 13.59
CA ARG A 150 9.27 -3.37 13.40
C ARG A 150 9.22 -3.75 11.93
N MET A 151 10.38 -3.79 11.27
CA MET A 151 10.51 -4.30 9.91
C MET A 151 10.41 -5.83 9.92
N LEU A 152 9.56 -6.38 9.07
CA LEU A 152 9.38 -7.82 8.90
C LEU A 152 9.81 -8.20 7.47
N ARG A 153 10.86 -9.01 7.36
CA ARG A 153 11.41 -9.47 6.07
C ARG A 153 11.46 -10.99 6.03
N ASN A 154 10.40 -11.63 5.54
CA ASN A 154 10.20 -13.07 5.56
C ASN A 154 10.26 -13.65 6.98
N GLU A 155 9.67 -12.97 7.92
CA GLU A 155 9.59 -13.35 9.33
C GLU A 155 8.22 -13.01 9.90
N SER A 156 7.95 -13.51 11.07
CA SER A 156 6.73 -13.24 11.81
C SER A 156 7.00 -12.99 13.28
N VAL A 157 6.05 -12.30 13.92
CA VAL A 157 6.03 -12.04 15.35
C VAL A 157 4.68 -12.42 15.93
N ASP A 158 4.66 -12.77 17.20
CA ASP A 158 3.40 -12.91 17.94
C ASP A 158 2.94 -11.56 18.47
N LEU A 159 1.66 -11.28 18.30
CA LEU A 159 0.97 -10.14 18.87
C LEU A 159 -0.23 -10.64 19.67
N ASP A 160 -0.04 -10.84 20.97
CA ASP A 160 -1.10 -11.29 21.89
C ASP A 160 -1.81 -12.57 21.39
N GLY A 161 -1.08 -13.51 20.80
CA GLY A 161 -1.61 -14.76 20.25
C GLY A 161 -2.08 -14.67 18.78
N MET A 162 -1.96 -13.52 18.13
CA MET A 162 -2.12 -13.38 16.67
C MET A 162 -0.75 -13.27 16.00
N LEU A 163 -0.50 -14.12 15.01
CA LEU A 163 0.72 -14.03 14.20
C LEU A 163 0.64 -12.85 13.22
N VAL A 164 1.61 -11.96 13.27
CA VAL A 164 1.80 -10.94 12.22
C VAL A 164 3.03 -11.32 11.42
N ALA A 165 2.86 -11.65 10.15
CA ALA A 165 3.95 -12.02 9.25
C ALA A 165 4.19 -10.95 8.19
N GLY A 166 5.46 -10.71 7.86
CA GLY A 166 5.84 -9.83 6.75
C GLY A 166 6.60 -10.60 5.68
N ILE A 167 6.14 -10.50 4.43
CA ILE A 167 6.80 -11.10 3.27
C ILE A 167 7.60 -10.00 2.58
N ASP A 168 8.83 -10.31 2.22
CA ASP A 168 9.72 -9.42 1.46
C ASP A 168 9.24 -9.31 0.00
N ASP A 169 9.79 -8.41 -0.79
CA ASP A 169 9.24 -8.09 -2.08
C ASP A 169 9.42 -9.17 -3.15
N LEU A 170 8.37 -9.35 -3.98
CA LEU A 170 8.33 -10.33 -5.06
C LEU A 170 9.19 -9.93 -6.26
N TRP A 171 9.13 -8.66 -6.69
CA TRP A 171 9.84 -8.21 -7.88
C TRP A 171 11.34 -8.08 -7.64
N SER A 172 11.75 -7.82 -6.40
CA SER A 172 13.14 -7.92 -5.97
C SER A 172 13.65 -9.36 -5.90
N ARG A 173 12.75 -10.37 -6.00
CA ARG A 173 13.00 -11.82 -5.90
C ARG A 173 13.40 -12.27 -4.49
N HIS A 174 12.94 -11.57 -3.46
CA HIS A 174 13.21 -11.91 -2.06
C HIS A 174 12.00 -12.43 -1.31
N ALA A 175 10.81 -12.49 -1.93
CA ALA A 175 9.60 -13.03 -1.31
C ALA A 175 9.77 -14.51 -0.94
N GLN A 176 9.58 -14.84 0.35
CA GLN A 176 9.63 -16.20 0.89
C GLN A 176 8.44 -16.44 1.83
N PRO A 177 7.20 -16.61 1.30
CA PRO A 177 6.01 -16.75 2.14
C PRO A 177 6.11 -17.91 3.12
N ARG A 178 6.64 -19.06 2.70
CA ARG A 178 6.83 -20.24 3.55
C ARG A 178 7.72 -19.96 4.76
N LYS A 179 8.76 -19.14 4.59
CA LYS A 179 9.65 -18.73 5.68
C LYS A 179 8.94 -17.76 6.62
N ALA A 180 8.24 -16.76 6.08
CA ALA A 180 7.47 -15.81 6.87
C ALA A 180 6.40 -16.50 7.71
N LEU A 181 5.80 -17.56 7.20
CA LEU A 181 4.74 -18.33 7.83
C LEU A 181 5.24 -19.60 8.57
N ALA A 182 6.55 -19.74 8.81
CA ALA A 182 7.11 -20.94 9.44
C ALA A 182 6.51 -21.25 10.83
N ALA A 183 6.12 -20.25 11.60
CA ALA A 183 5.47 -20.37 12.89
C ALA A 183 3.94 -20.57 12.79
N TRP A 184 3.32 -20.29 11.64
CA TRP A 184 1.88 -20.43 11.46
C TRP A 184 1.45 -21.92 11.44
N ARG A 185 0.31 -22.21 12.01
CA ARG A 185 -0.36 -23.52 11.97
C ARG A 185 -1.83 -23.32 11.63
N ALA A 186 -2.45 -24.31 11.02
CA ALA A 186 -3.87 -24.24 10.70
C ALA A 186 -4.69 -23.89 11.95
N GLY A 187 -5.50 -22.85 11.84
CA GLY A 187 -6.29 -22.32 12.95
C GLY A 187 -5.59 -21.31 13.85
N THR A 188 -4.30 -21.01 13.66
CA THR A 188 -3.66 -19.87 14.32
C THR A 188 -4.18 -18.58 13.69
N PRO A 189 -4.70 -17.61 14.48
CA PRO A 189 -5.07 -16.29 13.96
C PRO A 189 -3.83 -15.62 13.40
N ALA A 190 -3.94 -15.06 12.18
CA ALA A 190 -2.79 -14.41 11.58
C ALA A 190 -3.20 -13.32 10.58
N LEU A 191 -2.31 -12.33 10.45
CA LEU A 191 -2.35 -11.27 9.44
C LEU A 191 -1.02 -11.24 8.71
N VAL A 192 -1.06 -11.18 7.37
CA VAL A 192 0.15 -11.11 6.56
C VAL A 192 0.26 -9.75 5.90
N LEU A 193 1.45 -9.15 5.96
CA LEU A 193 1.85 -7.96 5.23
C LEU A 193 2.67 -8.39 4.02
N ASN A 194 2.28 -7.93 2.85
CA ASN A 194 2.93 -8.26 1.58
C ASN A 194 2.79 -7.07 0.64
N HIS A 195 3.86 -6.67 -0.06
CA HIS A 195 3.76 -5.53 -0.96
C HIS A 195 3.03 -5.89 -2.25
N ASN A 196 3.57 -6.81 -3.04
CA ASN A 196 3.04 -7.16 -4.37
C ASN A 196 2.05 -8.32 -4.31
N PRO A 197 0.76 -8.12 -4.67
CA PRO A 197 -0.27 -9.14 -4.56
C PRO A 197 -0.09 -10.34 -5.50
N ASP A 198 0.70 -10.26 -6.59
CA ASP A 198 1.02 -11.41 -7.44
C ASP A 198 1.72 -12.53 -6.66
N CYS A 199 2.32 -12.23 -5.50
CA CYS A 199 2.89 -13.22 -4.60
C CYS A 199 1.85 -14.27 -4.14
N LEU A 200 0.56 -13.93 -4.16
CA LEU A 200 -0.53 -14.82 -3.77
C LEU A 200 -0.77 -15.97 -4.78
N ASP A 201 -0.33 -15.82 -6.03
CA ASP A 201 -0.62 -16.79 -7.09
C ASP A 201 0.24 -18.07 -6.98
N ASP A 202 1.41 -18.02 -6.32
CA ASP A 202 2.16 -19.20 -5.93
C ASP A 202 1.57 -19.83 -4.66
N ARG A 203 0.43 -20.53 -4.80
CA ARG A 203 -0.30 -21.13 -3.69
C ARG A 203 0.57 -22.09 -2.85
N ALA A 204 1.49 -22.80 -3.47
CA ALA A 204 2.35 -23.77 -2.79
C ALA A 204 3.30 -23.10 -1.79
N ALA A 205 3.75 -21.88 -2.08
CA ALA A 205 4.63 -21.11 -1.23
C ALA A 205 3.97 -20.66 0.10
N TRP A 206 2.62 -20.64 0.17
CA TRP A 206 1.87 -20.17 1.35
C TRP A 206 1.57 -21.23 2.39
N GLY A 207 1.94 -22.49 2.14
CA GLY A 207 1.83 -23.59 3.14
C GLY A 207 0.43 -23.84 3.69
N GLY A 208 -0.62 -23.54 2.89
CA GLY A 208 -2.02 -23.71 3.30
C GLY A 208 -2.59 -22.56 4.14
N TYR A 209 -1.86 -21.44 4.27
CA TYR A 209 -2.39 -20.22 4.91
C TYR A 209 -3.71 -19.79 4.26
N ASP A 210 -4.73 -19.52 5.06
CA ASP A 210 -6.10 -19.25 4.64
C ASP A 210 -6.68 -17.97 5.27
N GLY A 211 -5.79 -17.05 5.69
CA GLY A 211 -6.15 -15.82 6.37
C GLY A 211 -6.12 -14.57 5.48
N TYR A 212 -5.99 -13.43 6.15
CA TYR A 212 -6.06 -12.11 5.53
C TYR A 212 -4.67 -11.55 5.22
N VAL A 213 -4.54 -10.90 4.05
CA VAL A 213 -3.31 -10.28 3.57
C VAL A 213 -3.56 -8.79 3.30
N LEU A 214 -2.63 -7.93 3.68
CA LEU A 214 -2.61 -6.51 3.31
C LEU A 214 -1.52 -6.29 2.26
N SER A 215 -1.86 -5.62 1.16
CA SER A 215 -0.95 -5.35 0.04
C SER A 215 -1.07 -3.91 -0.47
N GLY A 216 -0.07 -3.48 -1.23
CA GLY A 216 -0.02 -2.23 -1.97
C GLY A 216 0.29 -2.45 -3.45
N HIS A 217 1.33 -1.75 -3.96
CA HIS A 217 1.97 -1.94 -5.26
C HIS A 217 1.17 -1.46 -6.48
N THR A 218 -0.13 -1.74 -6.53
CA THR A 218 -0.95 -1.55 -7.74
C THR A 218 -1.36 -0.10 -7.96
N HIS A 219 -1.36 0.72 -6.91
CA HIS A 219 -1.94 2.06 -6.91
C HIS A 219 -3.39 2.11 -7.45
N GLY A 220 -4.11 0.97 -7.46
CA GLY A 220 -5.41 0.85 -8.10
C GLY A 220 -5.39 1.12 -9.61
N GLY A 221 -4.19 1.09 -10.25
CA GLY A 221 -3.94 1.44 -11.64
C GLY A 221 -3.90 2.95 -11.91
N GLN A 222 -3.90 3.80 -10.87
CA GLN A 222 -3.87 5.27 -10.90
C GLN A 222 -4.96 5.97 -11.73
N CYS A 223 -5.34 5.42 -12.89
CA CYS A 223 -6.39 5.96 -13.76
C CYS A 223 -7.44 4.90 -14.03
N ARG A 224 -8.69 5.18 -13.69
CA ARG A 224 -9.80 4.23 -13.81
C ARG A 224 -10.96 4.86 -14.57
N SER A 225 -11.27 4.27 -15.71
CA SER A 225 -12.54 4.54 -16.40
C SER A 225 -13.66 3.73 -15.73
N PRO A 226 -14.89 4.25 -15.64
CA PRO A 226 -16.03 3.45 -15.19
C PRO A 226 -16.33 2.25 -16.09
N PHE A 227 -15.82 2.25 -17.34
CA PHE A 227 -16.18 1.27 -18.37
C PHE A 227 -15.00 0.40 -18.84
N LEU A 228 -13.77 0.78 -18.50
CA LEU A 228 -12.56 0.11 -19.00
C LEU A 228 -11.64 -0.27 -17.84
N ALA A 229 -10.89 -1.34 -18.01
CA ALA A 229 -9.81 -1.70 -17.09
C ALA A 229 -8.76 -0.57 -17.01
N PRO A 230 -8.03 -0.45 -15.87
CA PRO A 230 -6.93 0.50 -15.77
C PRO A 230 -5.93 0.30 -16.90
N PRO A 231 -5.47 1.38 -17.57
CA PRO A 231 -4.53 1.28 -18.69
C PRO A 231 -3.16 0.75 -18.27
N ILE A 232 -2.77 1.02 -17.03
CA ILE A 232 -1.52 0.55 -16.43
C ILE A 232 -1.86 -0.10 -15.10
N LEU A 233 -1.51 -1.37 -14.95
CA LEU A 233 -1.65 -2.10 -13.70
C LEU A 233 -0.40 -2.97 -13.53
N PRO A 234 0.50 -2.66 -12.58
CA PRO A 234 1.81 -3.28 -12.44
C PRO A 234 1.73 -4.65 -11.75
N VAL A 235 0.88 -5.54 -12.25
CA VAL A 235 0.71 -6.92 -11.79
C VAL A 235 0.43 -7.83 -12.99
N LEU A 236 0.78 -9.10 -12.87
CA LEU A 236 0.47 -10.12 -13.87
C LEU A 236 -1.01 -10.49 -13.78
N ASN A 237 -1.50 -10.77 -12.59
CA ASN A 237 -2.91 -11.10 -12.36
C ASN A 237 -3.77 -9.83 -12.29
N LYS A 238 -4.46 -9.54 -13.36
CA LYS A 238 -5.28 -8.31 -13.48
C LYS A 238 -6.51 -8.25 -12.57
N ARG A 239 -6.81 -9.31 -11.83
CA ARG A 239 -7.80 -9.26 -10.73
C ARG A 239 -7.32 -8.40 -9.57
N TYR A 240 -6.01 -8.30 -9.34
CA TYR A 240 -5.42 -7.55 -8.24
C TYR A 240 -5.34 -6.06 -8.56
N THR A 241 -6.48 -5.37 -8.45
CA THR A 241 -6.56 -3.92 -8.69
C THR A 241 -6.46 -3.12 -7.38
N SER A 242 -7.53 -3.09 -6.59
CA SER A 242 -7.61 -2.43 -5.29
C SER A 242 -8.83 -2.91 -4.51
N GLY A 243 -8.83 -2.67 -3.20
CA GLY A 243 -9.90 -3.10 -2.31
C GLY A 243 -9.77 -4.56 -1.89
N GLU A 244 -10.87 -5.13 -1.37
CA GLU A 244 -10.89 -6.52 -0.92
C GLU A 244 -11.13 -7.47 -2.09
N ILE A 245 -10.32 -8.51 -2.16
CA ILE A 245 -10.38 -9.56 -3.19
C ILE A 245 -10.29 -10.93 -2.51
N ASP A 246 -11.22 -11.80 -2.85
CA ASP A 246 -11.16 -13.21 -2.49
C ASP A 246 -10.22 -13.93 -3.47
N VAL A 247 -9.16 -14.55 -2.95
CA VAL A 247 -8.17 -15.27 -3.76
C VAL A 247 -8.70 -16.61 -4.26
N GLY A 248 -9.73 -17.16 -3.60
CA GLY A 248 -10.40 -18.41 -4.01
C GLY A 248 -9.79 -19.66 -3.41
N ASP A 249 -8.97 -19.55 -2.36
CA ASP A 249 -8.36 -20.67 -1.62
C ASP A 249 -8.42 -20.46 -0.10
N GLY A 250 -9.36 -19.65 0.35
CA GLY A 250 -9.55 -19.27 1.74
C GLY A 250 -8.83 -17.98 2.12
N ARG A 251 -7.85 -17.55 1.36
CA ARG A 251 -7.17 -16.27 1.58
C ARG A 251 -8.00 -15.11 1.04
N ARG A 252 -7.92 -13.98 1.73
CA ARG A 252 -8.41 -12.69 1.27
C ARG A 252 -7.28 -11.68 1.27
N VAL A 253 -7.27 -10.78 0.30
CA VAL A 253 -6.32 -9.68 0.25
C VAL A 253 -7.05 -8.35 0.18
N TYR A 254 -6.58 -7.38 0.94
CA TYR A 254 -6.91 -5.98 0.74
C TYR A 254 -5.73 -5.29 0.08
N ILE A 255 -5.97 -4.69 -1.07
CA ILE A 255 -4.96 -3.99 -1.86
C ILE A 255 -5.21 -2.50 -1.77
N SER A 256 -4.29 -1.77 -1.15
CA SER A 256 -4.32 -0.33 -1.04
C SER A 256 -4.11 0.35 -2.40
N ARG A 257 -4.77 1.50 -2.59
CA ARG A 257 -4.50 2.41 -3.72
C ARG A 257 -3.22 3.23 -3.53
N GLY A 258 -2.55 3.06 -2.39
CA GLY A 258 -1.31 3.76 -2.06
C GLY A 258 -1.47 5.25 -1.81
N VAL A 259 -0.47 5.82 -1.16
CA VAL A 259 -0.42 7.26 -0.82
C VAL A 259 0.24 8.07 -1.93
N GLY A 260 1.47 7.69 -2.29
CA GLY A 260 2.27 8.37 -3.30
C GLY A 260 2.00 7.90 -4.73
N PHE A 261 2.95 8.16 -5.60
CA PHE A 261 2.88 7.81 -7.01
C PHE A 261 4.28 7.84 -7.65
N ASN A 262 4.46 7.05 -8.73
CA ASN A 262 5.62 7.13 -9.63
C ASN A 262 5.36 8.00 -10.85
N LEU A 263 4.09 8.27 -11.15
CA LEU A 263 3.63 9.21 -12.17
C LEU A 263 2.55 10.07 -11.51
N GLN A 264 2.73 11.38 -11.51
CA GLN A 264 1.80 12.32 -10.88
C GLN A 264 0.51 12.45 -11.70
N VAL A 265 -0.27 11.40 -11.76
CA VAL A 265 -1.58 11.39 -12.40
C VAL A 265 -2.50 10.40 -11.72
N ARG A 266 -3.69 10.86 -11.34
CA ARG A 266 -4.77 9.98 -10.84
C ARG A 266 -6.11 10.43 -11.40
N VAL A 267 -6.95 9.46 -11.79
CA VAL A 267 -8.32 9.70 -12.26
C VAL A 267 -9.23 8.63 -11.69
N ASN A 268 -10.19 8.99 -10.86
CA ASN A 268 -11.11 8.10 -10.13
C ASN A 268 -10.40 7.05 -9.25
N VAL A 269 -9.19 7.37 -8.81
CA VAL A 269 -8.36 6.52 -7.94
C VAL A 269 -7.59 7.39 -6.95
N ARG A 270 -8.30 7.97 -6.00
CA ARG A 270 -7.69 8.79 -4.96
C ARG A 270 -6.67 8.01 -4.14
N PRO A 271 -5.57 8.64 -3.71
CA PRO A 271 -4.70 8.07 -2.69
C PRO A 271 -5.50 7.68 -1.44
N GLU A 272 -5.06 6.62 -0.75
CA GLU A 272 -5.76 6.20 0.46
C GLU A 272 -4.85 5.78 1.60
N ILE A 273 -5.35 6.00 2.82
CA ILE A 273 -4.98 5.25 4.01
C ILE A 273 -6.23 4.54 4.53
N THR A 274 -6.08 3.31 5.01
CA THR A 274 -7.23 2.50 5.41
C THR A 274 -7.19 2.22 6.90
N LEU A 275 -8.23 2.65 7.64
CA LEU A 275 -8.41 2.31 9.03
C LEU A 275 -9.33 1.08 9.13
N PHE A 276 -8.75 -0.03 9.51
CA PHE A 276 -9.47 -1.26 9.82
C PHE A 276 -9.89 -1.31 11.27
N THR A 277 -11.04 -1.95 11.53
CA THR A 277 -11.40 -2.43 12.86
C THR A 277 -11.33 -3.94 12.86
N LEU A 278 -10.55 -4.52 13.77
CA LEU A 278 -10.36 -5.96 13.88
C LEU A 278 -11.62 -6.63 14.46
N HIS A 279 -12.08 -7.69 13.83
CA HIS A 279 -13.25 -8.46 14.27
C HIS A 279 -12.97 -9.97 14.19
N PRO A 280 -13.52 -10.78 15.09
CA PRO A 280 -13.55 -12.22 14.90
C PRO A 280 -14.39 -12.56 13.64
N ALA A 281 -13.89 -13.49 12.82
CA ALA A 281 -14.55 -14.03 11.64
C ALA A 281 -15.32 -15.30 11.99
#